data_6817b93b079116212ddd514dd54ac893
#
_entry.id   6817b93b079116212ddd514dd54ac893
#
_cell.length_a   1.000
_cell.length_b   1.000
_cell.length_c   1.000
_cell.angle_alpha   90.00
_cell.angle_beta   90.00
_cell.angle_gamma   90.00
#
_symmetry.space_group_name_H-M   'P 1'
#
loop_
_entity.id
_entity.type
_entity.pdbx_description
1 polymer ?
#
loop_
_entity_poly.entity_id
_entity_poly.type
_entity_poly.pdbx_seq_one_letter_code
_entity_poly.pdbx_strand_id
1 'polypeptide(L)'
;MVQAAATGPTVRNLSGRWATQPALEAIEAIARREPGARAIPIYREVMADLETPVSAYLKLKGEGPSFLLESIEGGERLARYSFIGADPIALLTLRDHVAVTQSAVGTSISEYDDPLVPLQE
;
A
#
# COMPACT_ATOMS: atom_id res chain seq x y z
N MET A 1 11.80 -8.02 4.06
CA MET A 1 11.79 -7.24 2.81
C MET A 1 11.45 -8.19 1.67
N VAL A 2 10.17 -8.28 1.31
CA VAL A 2 9.72 -9.19 0.24
C VAL A 2 9.59 -8.35 -1.02
N GLN A 3 10.53 -8.54 -1.93
CA GLN A 3 10.52 -7.93 -3.24
C GLN A 3 9.67 -8.80 -4.17
N ALA A 4 8.42 -8.43 -4.38
CA ALA A 4 7.60 -9.03 -5.43
C ALA A 4 8.06 -8.47 -6.78
N ALA A 5 8.92 -9.21 -7.48
CA ALA A 5 9.24 -8.92 -8.87
C ALA A 5 8.04 -9.31 -9.73
N ALA A 6 7.17 -8.36 -10.02
CA ALA A 6 6.15 -8.51 -11.05
C ALA A 6 6.80 -8.28 -12.43
N THR A 7 7.35 -9.33 -13.01
CA THR A 7 7.75 -9.36 -14.43
C THR A 7 6.57 -9.90 -15.26
N GLY A 8 5.62 -9.02 -15.61
CA GLY A 8 4.59 -9.32 -16.58
C GLY A 8 4.59 -8.25 -17.68
N PRO A 9 4.27 -8.58 -18.93
CA PRO A 9 4.26 -7.60 -20.01
C PRO A 9 3.18 -6.54 -19.75
N THR A 10 3.59 -5.28 -19.77
CA THR A 10 2.69 -4.13 -19.70
C THR A 10 1.86 -4.08 -20.97
N VAL A 11 0.61 -4.49 -20.90
CA VAL A 11 -0.34 -4.34 -22.02
C VAL A 11 -0.80 -2.89 -22.04
N ARG A 12 -0.18 -2.05 -22.87
CA ARG A 12 -0.68 -0.71 -23.16
C ARG A 12 -1.92 -0.83 -24.05
N ASN A 13 -3.09 -0.60 -23.47
CA ASN A 13 -4.30 -0.49 -24.25
C ASN A 13 -4.36 0.90 -24.90
N LEU A 14 -4.35 0.99 -26.21
CA LEU A 14 -4.34 2.22 -27.03
C LEU A 14 -5.63 3.06 -26.90
N SER A 15 -6.62 2.65 -26.12
CA SER A 15 -7.87 3.37 -25.87
C SER A 15 -7.78 4.45 -24.79
N GLY A 16 -6.59 4.83 -24.32
CA GLY A 16 -6.38 5.94 -23.38
C GLY A 16 -6.84 5.68 -21.94
N ARG A 17 -7.36 4.50 -21.63
CA ARG A 17 -7.67 4.07 -20.27
C ARG A 17 -6.60 3.10 -19.79
N TRP A 18 -5.90 3.48 -18.75
CA TRP A 18 -4.90 2.63 -18.11
C TRP A 18 -5.59 1.41 -17.48
N ALA A 19 -5.19 0.22 -17.93
CA ALA A 19 -5.76 -1.01 -17.41
C ALA A 19 -5.33 -1.25 -15.96
N THR A 20 -6.26 -1.78 -15.17
CA THR A 20 -5.97 -2.30 -13.83
C THR A 20 -5.14 -3.59 -13.96
N GLN A 21 -4.14 -3.75 -13.13
CA GLN A 21 -3.26 -4.90 -13.10
C GLN A 21 -3.21 -5.54 -11.70
N PRO A 22 -3.08 -6.87 -11.63
CA PRO A 22 -3.19 -7.81 -12.73
C PRO A 22 -4.62 -7.85 -13.31
N ALA A 23 -4.78 -8.41 -14.53
CA ALA A 23 -6.11 -8.64 -15.10
C ALA A 23 -6.89 -9.68 -14.27
N LEU A 24 -8.21 -9.69 -14.37
CA LEU A 24 -9.08 -10.55 -13.56
C LEU A 24 -8.71 -12.03 -13.65
N GLU A 25 -8.44 -12.51 -14.87
CA GLU A 25 -8.05 -13.90 -15.11
C GLU A 25 -6.75 -14.29 -14.39
N ALA A 26 -5.80 -13.34 -14.28
CA ALA A 26 -4.55 -13.53 -13.56
C ALA A 26 -4.79 -13.56 -12.04
N ILE A 27 -5.68 -12.72 -11.53
CA ILE A 27 -6.09 -12.73 -10.11
C ILE A 27 -6.71 -14.07 -9.75
N GLU A 28 -7.63 -14.57 -10.57
CA GLU A 28 -8.26 -15.88 -10.38
C GLU A 28 -7.24 -17.04 -10.43
N ALA A 29 -6.27 -16.94 -11.32
CA ALA A 29 -5.20 -17.95 -11.42
C ALA A 29 -4.30 -17.95 -10.18
N ILE A 30 -3.96 -16.78 -9.64
CA ILE A 30 -3.20 -16.63 -8.39
C ILE A 30 -3.99 -17.21 -7.22
N ALA A 31 -5.26 -16.84 -7.08
CA ALA A 31 -6.12 -17.32 -6.02
C ALA A 31 -6.29 -18.86 -6.02
N ARG A 32 -6.34 -19.47 -7.21
CA ARG A 32 -6.38 -20.95 -7.34
C ARG A 32 -5.05 -21.60 -6.98
N ARG A 33 -3.93 -20.99 -7.34
CA ARG A 33 -2.59 -21.55 -7.13
C ARG A 33 -2.10 -21.35 -5.69
N GLU A 34 -2.50 -20.30 -5.06
CA GLU A 34 -2.08 -19.91 -3.72
C GLU A 34 -3.30 -19.69 -2.80
N PRO A 35 -4.00 -20.77 -2.40
CA PRO A 35 -5.22 -20.66 -1.60
C PRO A 35 -5.00 -20.06 -0.20
N GLY A 36 -3.74 -19.95 0.25
CA GLY A 36 -3.36 -19.26 1.49
C GLY A 36 -3.07 -17.76 1.34
N ALA A 37 -3.12 -17.22 0.13
CA ALA A 37 -2.92 -15.79 -0.09
C ALA A 37 -4.05 -14.98 0.55
N ARG A 38 -3.73 -14.12 1.54
CA ARG A 38 -4.72 -13.27 2.22
C ARG A 38 -5.09 -12.01 1.42
N ALA A 39 -4.21 -11.56 0.53
CA ALA A 39 -4.41 -10.37 -0.30
C ALA A 39 -3.67 -10.50 -1.62
N ILE A 40 -4.27 -9.99 -2.68
CA ILE A 40 -3.66 -9.88 -4.00
C ILE A 40 -3.63 -8.38 -4.34
N PRO A 41 -2.44 -7.77 -4.50
CA PRO A 41 -2.34 -6.35 -4.80
C PRO A 41 -2.87 -6.05 -6.20
N ILE A 42 -3.73 -5.05 -6.30
CA ILE A 42 -4.25 -4.53 -7.55
C ILE A 42 -3.74 -3.10 -7.71
N TYR A 43 -3.18 -2.78 -8.86
CA TYR A 43 -2.62 -1.47 -9.11
C TYR A 43 -2.96 -0.93 -10.50
N ARG A 44 -2.79 0.36 -10.66
CA ARG A 44 -2.90 1.08 -11.93
C ARG A 44 -1.76 2.08 -12.05
N GLU A 45 -1.13 2.11 -13.21
CA GLU A 45 -0.16 3.15 -13.53
C GLU A 45 -0.88 4.34 -14.14
N VAL A 46 -0.51 5.54 -13.73
CA VAL A 46 -1.03 6.81 -14.26
C VAL A 46 0.13 7.74 -14.60
N MET A 47 -0.05 8.55 -15.64
CA MET A 47 0.90 9.61 -15.95
C MET A 47 0.77 10.72 -14.93
N ALA A 48 1.88 11.17 -14.35
CA ALA A 48 1.93 12.18 -13.31
C ALA A 48 3.03 13.23 -13.57
N ASP A 49 3.28 13.54 -14.84
CA ASP A 49 4.40 14.40 -15.27
C ASP A 49 4.34 15.83 -14.69
N LEU A 50 3.16 16.27 -14.27
CA LEU A 50 2.93 17.58 -13.64
C LEU A 50 2.75 17.51 -12.13
N GLU A 51 2.90 16.33 -11.54
CA GLU A 51 2.72 16.12 -10.11
C GLU A 51 4.05 15.95 -9.39
N THR A 52 4.12 16.54 -8.19
CA THR A 52 5.15 16.21 -7.21
C THR A 52 4.57 15.23 -6.19
N PRO A 53 5.39 14.49 -5.43
CA PRO A 53 4.89 13.65 -4.34
C PRO A 53 3.99 14.42 -3.36
N VAL A 54 4.36 15.65 -3.03
CA VAL A 54 3.58 16.51 -2.13
C VAL A 54 2.25 16.92 -2.75
N SER A 55 2.22 17.32 -4.04
CA SER A 55 0.96 17.69 -4.70
C SER A 55 0.02 16.50 -4.86
N ALA A 56 0.57 15.32 -5.15
CA ALA A 56 -0.19 14.07 -5.19
C ALA A 56 -0.76 13.72 -3.80
N TYR A 57 0.07 13.81 -2.75
CA TYR A 57 -0.38 13.60 -1.38
C TYR A 57 -1.52 14.53 -0.99
N LEU A 58 -1.41 15.84 -1.28
CA LEU A 58 -2.45 16.81 -0.96
C LEU A 58 -3.78 16.55 -1.68
N LYS A 59 -3.75 15.90 -2.84
CA LYS A 59 -4.95 15.49 -3.58
C LYS A 59 -5.57 14.19 -3.05
N LEU A 60 -4.74 13.29 -2.53
CA LEU A 60 -5.17 11.96 -2.08
C LEU A 60 -5.56 11.93 -0.61
N LYS A 61 -4.95 12.80 0.22
CA LYS A 61 -5.28 12.82 1.64
C LYS A 61 -6.73 13.25 1.84
N GLY A 62 -7.48 12.47 2.65
CA GLY A 62 -8.77 12.85 3.19
C GLY A 62 -8.64 13.62 4.50
N GLU A 63 -9.68 13.57 5.32
CA GLU A 63 -9.67 14.09 6.71
C GLU A 63 -9.10 13.07 7.71
N GLY A 64 -8.98 11.81 7.29
CA GLY A 64 -8.48 10.71 8.10
C GLY A 64 -6.95 10.60 8.12
N PRO A 65 -6.42 9.58 8.80
CA PRO A 65 -5.00 9.30 8.84
C PRO A 65 -4.43 9.07 7.43
N SER A 66 -3.30 9.68 7.17
CA SER A 66 -2.60 9.56 5.89
C SER A 66 -1.11 9.81 6.08
N PHE A 67 -0.28 9.36 5.13
CA PHE A 67 1.16 9.56 5.19
C PHE A 67 1.77 9.80 3.82
N LEU A 68 2.91 10.48 3.82
CA LEU A 68 3.85 10.60 2.72
C LEU A 68 5.23 10.20 3.24
N LEU A 69 5.81 9.16 2.67
CA LEU A 69 7.19 8.74 2.93
C LEU A 69 8.02 9.01 1.70
N GLU A 70 9.12 9.74 1.87
CA GLU A 70 10.07 10.03 0.82
C GLU A 70 11.42 9.42 1.19
N SER A 71 12.03 8.70 0.25
CA SER A 71 13.37 8.17 0.43
C SER A 71 14.36 9.33 0.26
N ILE A 72 15.08 9.66 1.33
CA ILE A 72 16.19 10.61 1.32
C ILE A 72 17.47 9.81 1.53
N GLU A 73 18.09 9.33 0.45
CA GLU A 73 19.44 8.79 0.52
C GLU A 73 20.45 9.89 0.16
N GLY A 74 21.37 10.16 1.09
CA GLY A 74 22.51 11.06 0.89
C GLY A 74 23.52 10.42 -0.06
N GLY A 75 23.61 10.94 -1.29
CA GLY A 75 24.55 10.50 -2.31
C GLY A 75 24.00 10.74 -3.72
N GLU A 76 24.84 10.54 -4.74
CA GLU A 76 24.52 10.80 -6.16
C GLU A 76 23.41 9.92 -6.77
N ARG A 77 22.78 9.03 -5.98
CA ARG A 77 21.58 8.26 -6.38
C ARG A 77 20.35 8.90 -5.76
N LEU A 78 19.64 9.64 -6.58
CA LEU A 78 18.36 10.26 -6.29
C LEU A 78 17.40 9.25 -5.65
N ALA A 79 16.72 9.66 -4.59
CA ALA A 79 15.56 9.00 -4.04
C ALA A 79 14.57 8.67 -5.17
N ARG A 80 14.28 7.37 -5.36
CA ARG A 80 13.54 6.90 -6.54
C ARG A 80 12.05 6.79 -6.30
N TYR A 81 11.64 6.75 -5.05
CA TYR A 81 10.25 6.41 -4.71
C TYR A 81 9.75 7.27 -3.57
N SER A 82 8.52 7.70 -3.70
CA SER A 82 7.71 8.23 -2.62
C SER A 82 6.51 7.32 -2.43
N PHE A 83 6.12 7.10 -1.18
CA PHE A 83 4.96 6.27 -0.83
C PHE A 83 3.91 7.15 -0.18
N ILE A 84 2.69 7.08 -0.68
CA ILE A 84 1.54 7.81 -0.16
C ILE A 84 0.49 6.79 0.26
N GLY A 85 -0.03 6.95 1.47
CA GLY A 85 -1.18 6.18 1.95
C GLY A 85 -2.23 7.11 2.51
N ALA A 86 -3.50 6.78 2.25
CA ALA A 86 -4.66 7.47 2.75
C ALA A 86 -5.80 6.47 2.97
N ASP A 87 -6.80 6.84 3.76
CA ASP A 87 -8.00 6.06 4.05
C ASP A 87 -7.69 4.61 4.49
N PRO A 88 -6.93 4.41 5.58
CA PRO A 88 -6.58 3.08 6.05
C PRO A 88 -7.83 2.30 6.47
N ILE A 89 -7.87 1.00 6.20
CA ILE A 89 -8.95 0.09 6.65
C ILE A 89 -8.90 -0.15 8.16
N ALA A 90 -7.71 0.00 8.75
CA ALA A 90 -7.48 -0.08 10.18
C ALA A 90 -6.29 0.79 10.58
N LEU A 91 -6.33 1.35 11.78
CA LEU A 91 -5.25 2.08 12.41
C LEU A 91 -4.80 1.33 13.66
N LEU A 92 -3.57 0.86 13.68
CA LEU A 92 -2.93 0.26 14.85
C LEU A 92 -2.03 1.29 15.54
N THR A 93 -2.31 1.56 16.79
CA THR A 93 -1.49 2.42 17.65
C THR A 93 -0.86 1.59 18.76
N LEU A 94 0.47 1.61 18.84
CA LEU A 94 1.25 0.90 19.88
C LEU A 94 1.83 1.94 20.85
N ARG A 95 1.48 1.82 22.12
CA ARG A 95 1.99 2.71 23.16
C ARG A 95 1.96 2.03 24.53
N ASP A 96 3.05 2.14 25.28
CA ASP A 96 3.14 1.69 26.68
C ASP A 96 2.66 0.25 26.88
N HIS A 97 3.08 -0.69 26.02
CA HIS A 97 2.65 -2.09 25.99
C HIS A 97 1.16 -2.33 25.68
N VAL A 98 0.46 -1.30 25.21
CA VAL A 98 -0.95 -1.38 24.81
C VAL A 98 -1.07 -1.17 23.30
N ALA A 99 -1.72 -2.11 22.64
CA ALA A 99 -2.09 -2.05 21.23
C ALA A 99 -3.57 -1.66 21.10
N VAL A 100 -3.84 -0.59 20.36
CA VAL A 100 -5.20 -0.14 20.06
C VAL A 100 -5.40 -0.24 18.54
N THR A 101 -6.30 -1.11 18.11
CA THR A 101 -6.69 -1.24 16.70
C THR A 101 -8.06 -0.61 16.50
N GLN A 102 -8.14 0.37 15.64
CA GLN A 102 -9.37 1.05 15.24
C GLN A 102 -9.69 0.71 13.78
N SER A 103 -10.91 0.25 13.51
CA SER A 103 -11.39 -0.10 12.17
C SER A 103 -12.87 0.24 12.02
N ALA A 104 -13.43 0.03 10.83
CA ALA A 104 -14.87 0.18 10.58
C ALA A 104 -15.73 -0.79 11.43
N VAL A 105 -15.15 -1.89 11.90
CA VAL A 105 -15.85 -2.89 12.73
C VAL A 105 -15.87 -2.48 14.20
N GLY A 106 -14.96 -1.63 14.64
CA GLY A 106 -14.86 -1.16 16.02
C GLY A 106 -13.44 -0.94 16.49
N THR A 107 -13.29 -0.80 17.79
CA THR A 107 -11.99 -0.66 18.47
C THR A 107 -11.71 -1.88 19.32
N SER A 108 -10.52 -2.47 19.16
CA SER A 108 -9.98 -3.49 20.05
C SER A 108 -8.75 -2.99 20.78
N ILE A 109 -8.56 -3.47 22.00
CA ILE A 109 -7.42 -3.12 22.85
C ILE A 109 -6.82 -4.43 23.35
N SER A 110 -5.50 -4.56 23.23
CA SER A 110 -4.73 -5.70 23.74
C SER A 110 -3.41 -5.25 24.34
N GLU A 111 -2.84 -6.06 25.21
CA GLU A 111 -1.49 -5.83 25.73
C GLU A 111 -0.49 -6.61 24.87
N TYR A 112 0.74 -6.11 24.78
CA TYR A 112 1.83 -6.78 24.08
C TYR A 112 3.16 -6.61 24.83
N ASP A 113 3.99 -7.63 24.76
CA ASP A 113 5.38 -7.57 25.22
C ASP A 113 6.33 -7.22 24.05
N ASP A 114 6.10 -7.85 22.88
CA ASP A 114 6.83 -7.58 21.65
C ASP A 114 5.96 -6.76 20.71
N PRO A 115 6.39 -5.52 20.31
CA PRO A 115 5.60 -4.66 19.42
C PRO A 115 5.41 -5.22 17.99
N LEU A 116 6.14 -6.27 17.62
CA LEU A 116 5.95 -6.92 16.32
C LEU A 116 4.78 -7.92 16.31
N VAL A 117 4.35 -8.41 17.48
CA VAL A 117 3.26 -9.39 17.57
C VAL A 117 1.93 -8.80 17.08
N PRO A 118 1.48 -7.62 17.54
CA PRO A 118 0.23 -7.02 17.05
C PRO A 118 0.23 -6.67 15.55
N LEU A 119 1.39 -6.62 14.90
CA LEU A 119 1.50 -6.37 13.46
C LEU A 119 1.31 -7.64 12.61
N GLN A 120 1.27 -8.81 13.23
CA GLN A 120 1.13 -10.10 12.54
C GLN A 120 -0.31 -10.64 12.56
N GLU A 121 -1.16 -10.06 13.37
CA GLU A 121 -2.59 -10.39 13.52
C GLU A 121 -3.45 -9.67 12.47
#